data_34c73289b97deec409e5788623799976
#
_entry.id   34c73289b97deec409e5788623799976
#
_cell.length_a   1.000
_cell.length_b   1.000
_cell.length_c   1.000
_cell.angle_alpha   90.00
_cell.angle_beta   90.00
_cell.angle_gamma   90.00
#
_symmetry.space_group_name_H-M   'P 1'
#
loop_
_entity.id
_entity.type
_entity.pdbx_description
1 polymer ?
#
loop_
_entity_poly.entity_id
_entity_poly.type
_entity_poly.pdbx_seq_one_letter_code
_entity_poly.pdbx_strand_id
1 'polypeptide(L)'
;MPFVTINVLEGKGKDYIKKVSDSVNEAVIETMAFPDDDRYQVVNQLSEDCMQYQDRQEERIMMHLVMRSGRPNKAKQAFYKRVVEYLHQRVGIKPKNVFITITENHDVDFSFKDGIAQFVV
;
A
#
# COMPACT_ATOMS: atom_id res chain seq x y z
N MET A 1 -2.65 -9.84 -8.07
CA MET A 1 -2.32 -9.76 -6.66
C MET A 1 -1.37 -8.60 -6.40
N PRO A 2 -1.83 -7.58 -5.72
CA PRO A 2 -0.98 -6.82 -4.83
C PRO A 2 -1.37 -7.13 -3.39
N PHE A 3 -0.42 -7.52 -2.57
CA PHE A 3 -0.63 -7.63 -1.12
C PHE A 3 0.02 -6.44 -0.45
N VAL A 4 -0.78 -5.63 0.24
CA VAL A 4 -0.32 -4.37 0.82
C VAL A 4 -0.44 -4.43 2.34
N THR A 5 0.67 -4.20 3.00
CA THR A 5 0.70 -3.96 4.44
C THR A 5 0.86 -2.46 4.66
N ILE A 6 -0.12 -1.88 5.35
CA ILE A 6 -0.19 -0.44 5.57
C ILE A 6 -0.06 -0.17 7.06
N ASN A 7 0.98 0.54 7.46
CA ASN A 7 1.21 0.87 8.86
C ASN A 7 0.88 2.33 9.10
N VAL A 8 -0.07 2.58 10.00
CA VAL A 8 -0.54 3.92 10.38
C VAL A 8 -0.45 4.09 11.89
N LEU A 9 -0.43 5.33 12.34
CA LEU A 9 -0.53 5.64 13.76
C LEU A 9 -1.94 5.34 14.25
N GLU A 10 -2.05 4.80 15.47
CA GLU A 10 -3.32 4.48 16.09
C GLU A 10 -4.10 5.72 16.52
N GLY A 11 -5.39 5.55 16.80
CA GLY A 11 -6.22 6.59 17.39
C GLY A 11 -6.98 7.47 16.41
N LYS A 12 -6.95 7.15 15.12
CA LYS A 12 -7.61 7.98 14.10
C LYS A 12 -9.04 7.54 13.75
N GLY A 13 -9.42 6.33 14.10
CA GLY A 13 -10.78 5.82 13.87
C GLY A 13 -10.99 5.14 12.52
N LYS A 14 -12.19 4.57 12.37
CA LYS A 14 -12.54 3.72 11.22
C LYS A 14 -12.57 4.48 9.89
N ASP A 15 -13.08 5.70 9.88
CA ASP A 15 -13.16 6.49 8.65
C ASP A 15 -11.80 6.83 8.08
N TYR A 16 -10.86 7.16 8.95
CA TYR A 16 -9.48 7.41 8.55
C TYR A 16 -8.86 6.17 7.91
N ILE A 17 -9.01 5.01 8.56
CA ILE A 17 -8.47 3.75 8.06
C ILE A 17 -9.07 3.40 6.70
N LYS A 18 -10.39 3.57 6.56
CA LYS A 18 -11.08 3.33 5.30
C LYS A 18 -10.57 4.25 4.19
N LYS A 19 -10.41 5.54 4.47
CA LYS A 19 -9.90 6.51 3.49
C LYS A 19 -8.48 6.18 3.07
N VAL A 20 -7.64 5.78 4.00
CA VAL A 20 -6.25 5.36 3.70
C VAL A 20 -6.25 4.13 2.82
N SER A 21 -6.94 3.07 3.22
CA SER A 21 -6.93 1.82 2.48
C SER A 21 -7.60 1.94 1.11
N ASP A 22 -8.68 2.70 0.99
CA ASP A 22 -9.32 2.96 -0.30
C ASP A 22 -8.40 3.78 -1.21
N SER A 23 -7.70 4.77 -0.66
CA SER A 23 -6.75 5.60 -1.43
C SER A 23 -5.62 4.76 -2.01
N VAL A 24 -5.07 3.85 -1.23
CA VAL A 24 -4.02 2.93 -1.70
C VAL A 24 -4.57 2.04 -2.81
N ASN A 25 -5.75 1.46 -2.63
CA ASN A 25 -6.35 0.58 -3.63
C ASN A 25 -6.66 1.32 -4.94
N GLU A 26 -7.24 2.51 -4.87
CA GLU A 26 -7.52 3.31 -6.06
C GLU A 26 -6.24 3.63 -6.82
N ALA A 27 -5.19 4.02 -6.13
CA ALA A 27 -3.91 4.33 -6.76
C ALA A 27 -3.30 3.10 -7.44
N VAL A 28 -3.38 1.93 -6.80
CA VAL A 28 -2.93 0.66 -7.38
C VAL A 28 -3.66 0.36 -8.68
N ILE A 29 -4.98 0.45 -8.67
CA ILE A 29 -5.82 0.17 -9.84
C ILE A 29 -5.50 1.14 -10.98
N GLU A 30 -5.47 2.43 -10.68
CA GLU A 30 -5.28 3.48 -11.69
C GLU A 30 -3.90 3.41 -12.38
N THR A 31 -2.87 3.08 -11.62
CA THR A 31 -1.48 3.22 -12.12
C THR A 31 -0.84 1.92 -12.54
N MET A 32 -1.24 0.80 -11.94
CA MET A 32 -0.60 -0.49 -12.17
C MET A 32 -1.53 -1.53 -12.80
N ALA A 33 -2.73 -1.12 -13.19
CA ALA A 33 -3.67 -1.94 -13.96
C ALA A 33 -4.05 -3.27 -13.28
N PHE A 34 -4.26 -3.24 -11.96
CA PHE A 34 -4.84 -4.37 -11.27
C PHE A 34 -6.37 -4.32 -11.36
N PRO A 35 -7.06 -5.49 -11.37
CA PRO A 35 -8.52 -5.51 -11.32
C PRO A 35 -9.07 -4.90 -10.03
N ASP A 36 -10.28 -4.35 -10.09
CA ASP A 36 -10.94 -3.70 -8.95
C ASP A 36 -11.14 -4.62 -7.74
N ASP A 37 -11.37 -5.91 -8.00
CA ASP A 37 -11.62 -6.91 -6.97
C ASP A 37 -10.37 -7.62 -6.48
N ASP A 38 -9.20 -7.26 -6.99
CA ASP A 38 -7.92 -7.88 -6.64
C ASP A 38 -7.25 -7.12 -5.49
N ARG A 39 -7.94 -7.07 -4.35
CA ARG A 39 -7.55 -6.26 -3.20
C ARG A 39 -7.20 -7.13 -2.01
N TYR A 40 -5.93 -7.06 -1.58
CA TYR A 40 -5.42 -7.77 -0.40
C TYR A 40 -4.67 -6.78 0.46
N GLN A 41 -5.26 -6.38 1.58
CA GLN A 41 -4.71 -5.34 2.45
C GLN A 41 -4.79 -5.74 3.92
N VAL A 42 -3.72 -5.43 4.64
CA VAL A 42 -3.68 -5.47 6.09
C VAL A 42 -3.30 -4.08 6.57
N VAL A 43 -4.07 -3.52 7.49
CA VAL A 43 -3.76 -2.23 8.11
C VAL A 43 -3.36 -2.46 9.56
N ASN A 44 -2.15 -2.08 9.91
CA ASN A 44 -1.66 -2.11 11.28
C ASN A 44 -1.75 -0.73 11.89
N GLN A 45 -2.41 -0.64 13.04
CA GLN A 45 -2.50 0.58 13.82
C GLN A 45 -1.47 0.49 14.94
N LEU A 46 -0.50 1.37 14.93
CA LEU A 46 0.67 1.29 15.79
C LEU A 46 0.77 2.53 16.68
N SER A 47 1.29 2.32 17.88
CA SER A 47 1.65 3.45 18.73
C SER A 47 2.83 4.20 18.12
N GLU A 48 2.99 5.46 18.49
CA GLU A 48 4.06 6.31 17.97
C GLU A 48 5.44 5.70 18.16
N ASP A 49 5.66 5.02 19.27
CA ASP A 49 6.93 4.36 19.58
C ASP A 49 7.21 3.15 18.68
N CYS A 50 6.20 2.60 18.05
CA CYS A 50 6.31 1.38 17.24
C CYS A 50 6.51 1.65 15.75
N MET A 51 6.47 2.91 15.33
CA MET A 51 6.64 3.26 13.93
C MET A 51 7.58 4.45 13.80
N GLN A 52 8.83 4.14 13.50
CA GLN A 52 9.88 5.15 13.37
C GLN A 52 10.13 5.43 11.89
N TYR A 53 10.03 6.69 11.51
CA TYR A 53 10.34 7.18 10.18
C TYR A 53 11.33 8.34 10.34
N GLN A 54 12.61 7.99 10.56
CA GLN A 54 13.65 8.97 10.91
C GLN A 54 13.23 9.73 12.18
N ASP A 55 13.34 11.04 12.20
CA ASP A 55 12.99 11.88 13.34
C ASP A 55 11.59 12.50 13.26
N ARG A 56 10.74 12.01 12.37
CA ARG A 56 9.39 12.55 12.18
C ARG A 56 8.52 12.36 13.41
N GLN A 57 7.82 13.42 13.79
CA GLN A 57 6.86 13.44 14.89
C GLN A 57 5.42 13.59 14.41
N GLU A 58 5.24 13.94 13.14
CA GLU A 58 3.94 14.18 12.54
C GLU A 58 3.26 12.87 12.12
N GLU A 59 1.99 13.00 11.69
CA GLU A 59 1.27 11.91 11.06
C GLU A 59 2.07 11.36 9.89
N ARG A 60 2.24 10.05 9.87
CA ARG A 60 3.08 9.37 8.91
C ARG A 60 2.56 7.99 8.60
N ILE A 61 2.95 7.47 7.44
CA ILE A 61 2.52 6.16 6.98
C ILE A 61 3.70 5.44 6.34
N MET A 62 3.80 4.14 6.62
CA MET A 62 4.82 3.30 6.01
C MET A 62 4.13 2.06 5.44
N MET A 63 4.24 1.86 4.14
CA MET A 63 3.58 0.75 3.48
C MET A 63 4.54 -0.09 2.64
N HIS A 64 4.21 -1.35 2.54
CA HIS A 64 4.94 -2.30 1.73
C HIS A 64 3.98 -3.07 0.84
N LEU A 65 4.28 -3.09 -0.47
CA LEU A 65 3.54 -3.87 -1.45
C LEU A 65 4.38 -5.05 -1.90
N VAL A 66 3.77 -6.22 -1.89
CA VAL A 66 4.32 -7.39 -2.55
C VAL A 66 3.42 -7.69 -3.74
N MET A 67 3.99 -7.76 -4.93
CA MET A 67 3.19 -7.97 -6.13
C MET A 67 3.93 -8.82 -7.15
N ARG A 68 3.15 -9.40 -8.06
CA ARG A 68 3.68 -10.15 -9.20
C ARG A 68 4.56 -9.23 -10.05
N SER A 69 5.70 -9.74 -10.49
CA SER A 69 6.61 -9.01 -11.37
C SER A 69 5.96 -8.72 -12.74
N GLY A 70 6.46 -7.73 -13.43
CA GLY A 70 6.06 -7.41 -14.79
C GLY A 70 5.54 -6.00 -15.02
N ARG A 71 5.27 -5.22 -13.97
CA ARG A 71 4.88 -3.82 -14.15
C ARG A 71 6.11 -2.97 -14.47
N PRO A 72 6.01 -2.06 -15.45
CA PRO A 72 7.15 -1.20 -15.79
C PRO A 72 7.46 -0.19 -14.69
N ASN A 73 8.69 0.29 -14.66
CA ASN A 73 9.12 1.31 -13.70
C ASN A 73 8.24 2.54 -13.71
N LYS A 74 7.76 2.93 -14.88
CA LYS A 74 6.87 4.07 -15.06
C LYS A 74 5.57 3.94 -14.28
N ALA A 75 4.99 2.74 -14.25
CA ALA A 75 3.77 2.46 -13.51
C ALA A 75 4.00 2.56 -11.99
N LYS A 76 5.12 2.06 -11.52
CA LYS A 76 5.49 2.15 -10.10
C LYS A 76 5.69 3.59 -9.67
N GLN A 77 6.39 4.38 -10.49
CA GLN A 77 6.61 5.80 -10.22
C GLN A 77 5.28 6.58 -10.20
N ALA A 78 4.37 6.26 -11.11
CA ALA A 78 3.04 6.86 -11.15
C ALA A 78 2.24 6.49 -9.88
N PHE A 79 2.38 5.26 -9.40
CA PHE A 79 1.73 4.82 -8.16
C PHE A 79 2.21 5.65 -6.97
N TYR A 80 3.52 5.81 -6.81
CA TYR A 80 4.05 6.61 -5.69
C TYR A 80 3.48 8.02 -5.68
N LYS A 81 3.47 8.65 -6.82
CA LYS A 81 2.94 10.01 -6.97
C LYS A 81 1.45 10.05 -6.65
N ARG A 82 0.68 9.13 -7.20
CA ARG A 82 -0.77 9.14 -7.07
C ARG A 82 -1.25 8.85 -5.65
N VAL A 83 -0.66 7.86 -4.99
CA VAL A 83 -1.06 7.52 -3.63
C VAL A 83 -0.74 8.66 -2.65
N VAL A 84 0.39 9.31 -2.82
CA VAL A 84 0.79 10.47 -2.00
C VAL A 84 -0.20 11.62 -2.19
N GLU A 85 -0.63 11.89 -3.41
CA GLU A 85 -1.65 12.90 -3.69
C GLU A 85 -2.97 12.59 -2.97
N TYR A 86 -3.45 11.36 -3.06
CA TYR A 86 -4.69 10.94 -2.40
C TYR A 86 -4.59 11.04 -0.88
N LEU A 87 -3.50 10.57 -0.30
CA LEU A 87 -3.32 10.61 1.14
C LEU A 87 -3.24 12.03 1.67
N HIS A 88 -2.62 12.94 0.92
CA HIS A 88 -2.58 14.34 1.29
C HIS A 88 -3.96 14.99 1.21
N GLN A 89 -4.66 14.81 0.10
CA GLN A 89 -5.96 15.42 -0.15
C GLN A 89 -7.05 14.88 0.79
N ARG A 90 -7.04 13.59 1.08
CA ARG A 90 -8.15 12.91 1.77
C ARG A 90 -7.97 12.79 3.27
N VAL A 91 -6.75 12.66 3.75
CA VAL A 91 -6.48 12.46 5.19
C VAL A 91 -5.39 13.39 5.74
N GLY A 92 -4.85 14.28 4.92
CA GLY A 92 -3.92 15.31 5.37
C GLY A 92 -2.51 14.84 5.69
N ILE A 93 -2.11 13.66 5.23
CA ILE A 93 -0.73 13.19 5.41
C ILE A 93 0.16 13.95 4.44
N LYS A 94 1.18 14.61 4.97
CA LYS A 94 2.12 15.38 4.13
C LYS A 94 2.92 14.43 3.23
N PRO A 95 3.18 14.81 1.98
CA PRO A 95 3.93 13.97 1.04
C PRO A 95 5.27 13.46 1.59
N LYS A 96 5.97 14.27 2.36
CA LYS A 96 7.25 13.89 2.98
C LYS A 96 7.13 12.79 4.04
N ASN A 97 5.91 12.48 4.46
CA ASN A 97 5.64 11.53 5.54
C ASN A 97 5.04 10.21 5.03
N VAL A 98 5.20 9.93 3.75
CA VAL A 98 4.73 8.67 3.12
C VAL A 98 5.93 7.86 2.66
N PHE A 99 6.14 6.71 3.28
CA PHE A 99 7.19 5.77 2.89
C PHE A 99 6.55 4.59 2.17
N ILE A 100 7.06 4.24 0.99
CA ILE A 100 6.53 3.16 0.18
C ILE A 100 7.66 2.29 -0.31
N THR A 101 7.51 0.98 -0.19
CA THR A 101 8.45 0.04 -0.79
C THR A 101 7.68 -1.06 -1.50
N ILE A 102 8.24 -1.58 -2.59
CA ILE A 102 7.65 -2.63 -3.40
C ILE A 102 8.65 -3.78 -3.52
N THR A 103 8.16 -4.98 -3.28
CA THR A 103 8.88 -6.21 -3.57
C THR A 103 8.11 -6.97 -4.64
N GLU A 104 8.79 -7.34 -5.71
CA GLU A 104 8.20 -8.17 -6.76
C GLU A 104 8.47 -9.63 -6.48
N ASN A 105 7.51 -10.50 -6.81
CA ASN A 105 7.70 -11.94 -6.73
C ASN A 105 7.37 -12.62 -8.04
N HIS A 106 7.86 -13.86 -8.18
CA HIS A 106 7.60 -14.71 -9.33
C HIS A 106 6.32 -15.49 -9.13
N ASP A 107 5.80 -16.08 -10.19
CA ASP A 107 4.51 -16.79 -10.17
C ASP A 107 4.44 -17.94 -9.17
N VAL A 108 5.57 -18.57 -8.85
CA VAL A 108 5.63 -19.66 -7.89
C VAL A 108 5.68 -19.17 -6.42
N ASP A 109 5.90 -17.87 -6.21
CA ASP A 109 6.17 -17.32 -4.89
C ASP A 109 4.92 -16.88 -4.12
N PHE A 110 3.74 -17.10 -4.68
CA PHE A 110 2.51 -16.73 -3.98
C PHE A 110 1.34 -17.65 -4.30
N SER A 111 0.47 -17.77 -3.32
CA SER A 111 -0.85 -18.39 -3.45
C SER A 111 -1.85 -17.47 -2.76
N PHE A 112 -2.89 -17.06 -3.46
CA PHE A 112 -3.91 -16.21 -2.84
C PHE A 112 -5.16 -16.97 -2.44
N LYS A 113 -5.20 -18.30 -2.67
CA LYS A 113 -6.26 -19.17 -2.13
C LYS A 113 -5.94 -20.64 -2.41
N ASP A 114 -6.55 -21.53 -1.62
CA ASP A 114 -6.56 -22.99 -1.80
C ASP A 114 -5.16 -23.64 -1.76
N GLY A 115 -4.13 -22.89 -1.36
CA GLY A 115 -2.77 -23.44 -1.29
C GLY A 115 -2.15 -23.79 -2.63
N ILE A 116 -2.64 -23.19 -3.71
CA ILE A 116 -2.14 -23.42 -5.07
C ILE A 116 -1.49 -22.13 -5.59
N ALA A 117 -0.38 -22.26 -6.28
CA ALA A 117 0.22 -21.14 -6.99
C ALA A 117 -0.60 -20.90 -8.28
N GLN A 118 -1.57 -20.00 -8.22
CA GLN A 118 -2.58 -19.85 -9.28
C GLN A 118 -2.01 -19.48 -10.65
N PHE A 119 -0.87 -18.78 -10.69
CA PHE A 119 -0.28 -18.34 -11.94
C PHE A 119 0.75 -19.31 -12.52
N VAL A 120 1.04 -20.40 -11.83
CA VAL A 120 1.89 -21.47 -12.36
C VAL A 120 1.01 -22.41 -13.16
N VAL A 121 1.38 -22.61 -14.40
CA VAL A 121 0.61 -23.42 -15.34
C VAL A 121 1.22 -24.82 -15.48
#